data_16ec15452c1f5b27e997e9b5c112620d
#
_entry.id   16ec15452c1f5b27e997e9b5c112620d
#
_cell.length_a   1.000
_cell.length_b   1.000
_cell.length_c   1.000
_cell.angle_alpha   90.00
_cell.angle_beta   90.00
_cell.angle_gamma   90.00
#
_symmetry.space_group_name_H-M   'P 1'
#
loop_
_entity.id
_entity.type
_entity.pdbx_description
1 polymer ?
#
loop_
_entity_poly.entity_id
_entity_poly.type
_entity_poly.pdbx_seq_one_letter_code
_entity_poly.pdbx_strand_id
1 'polypeptide(L)' 'ANMPDGVIVSRVNPNSAASGKVNRGDIITMIQYKGKKYDVNDIDSFNEALDNFSTGNKIAMHLIRNGNRLIRSITLN' A
#
# COMPACT_ATOMS: atom_id res chain seq x y z
N ALA A 1 5.38 3.76 22.55
CA ALA A 1 5.62 2.79 21.49
C ALA A 1 5.84 3.51 20.18
N ASN A 2 6.82 3.07 19.41
CA ASN A 2 7.10 3.65 18.10
C ASN A 2 6.16 3.06 17.08
N MET A 3 5.40 3.92 16.40
CA MET A 3 4.61 3.49 15.27
C MET A 3 5.51 3.52 14.02
N PRO A 4 5.43 2.50 13.17
CA PRO A 4 6.18 2.54 11.92
C PRO A 4 5.68 3.69 11.05
N ASP A 5 6.60 4.31 10.32
CA ASP A 5 6.23 5.31 9.33
C ASP A 5 5.43 4.64 8.21
N GLY A 6 4.37 5.29 7.81
CA GLY A 6 3.52 4.74 6.77
C GLY A 6 2.17 5.44 6.70
N VAL A 7 1.30 4.92 5.85
CA VAL A 7 -0.05 5.43 5.66
C VAL A 7 -1.04 4.46 6.26
N ILE A 8 -1.85 4.95 7.21
CA ILE A 8 -2.90 4.13 7.83
C ILE A 8 -4.10 4.11 6.89
N VAL A 9 -4.58 2.92 6.58
CA VAL A 9 -5.77 2.74 5.75
C VAL A 9 -6.99 3.05 6.61
N SER A 10 -7.66 4.15 6.33
CA SER A 10 -8.88 4.53 7.04
C SER A 10 -10.15 4.04 6.36
N ARG A 11 -10.08 3.79 5.05
CA ARG A 11 -11.23 3.36 4.26
C ARG A 11 -10.75 2.63 3.02
N VAL A 12 -11.44 1.55 2.68
CA VAL A 12 -11.19 0.80 1.43
C VAL A 12 -12.45 0.89 0.58
N ASN A 13 -12.31 1.44 -0.62
CA ASN A 13 -13.42 1.49 -1.57
C ASN A 13 -13.68 0.07 -2.07
N PRO A 14 -14.92 -0.47 -1.93
CA PRO A 14 -15.20 -1.85 -2.33
C PRO A 14 -15.04 -2.11 -3.83
N ASN A 15 -15.03 -1.05 -4.65
CA ASN A 15 -14.83 -1.17 -6.09
C ASN A 15 -13.38 -0.95 -6.52
N SER A 16 -12.47 -0.76 -5.57
CA SER A 16 -11.05 -0.51 -5.89
C SER A 16 -10.26 -1.81 -5.96
N ALA A 17 -9.06 -1.71 -6.55
CA ALA A 17 -8.13 -2.83 -6.63
C ALA A 17 -7.68 -3.33 -5.25
N ALA A 18 -7.73 -2.46 -4.24
CA ALA A 18 -7.34 -2.81 -2.87
C ALA A 18 -8.42 -3.60 -2.12
N SER A 19 -9.64 -3.66 -2.66
CA SER A 19 -10.74 -4.38 -2.02
C SER A 19 -10.39 -5.87 -1.84
N GLY A 20 -10.54 -6.37 -0.64
CA GLY A 20 -10.20 -7.74 -0.30
C GLY A 20 -8.70 -8.01 -0.11
N LYS A 21 -7.83 -7.04 -0.41
CA LYS A 21 -6.38 -7.16 -0.24
C LYS A 21 -5.87 -6.39 0.97
N VAL A 22 -6.43 -5.21 1.20
CA VAL A 22 -6.04 -4.31 2.27
C VAL A 22 -7.25 -4.07 3.15
N ASN A 23 -7.05 -4.05 4.46
CA ASN A 23 -8.11 -3.82 5.42
C ASN A 23 -7.93 -2.46 6.10
N ARG A 24 -9.03 -1.91 6.58
CA ARG A 24 -9.01 -0.73 7.41
C ARG A 24 -8.11 -0.98 8.63
N GLY A 25 -7.24 -0.03 8.93
CA GLY A 25 -6.29 -0.12 10.03
C GLY A 25 -4.92 -0.65 9.64
N ASP A 26 -4.77 -1.16 8.43
CA ASP A 26 -3.47 -1.58 7.93
C ASP A 26 -2.57 -0.35 7.74
N ILE A 27 -1.27 -0.53 7.97
CA ILE A 27 -0.28 0.54 7.78
C ILE A 27 0.56 0.17 6.56
N ILE A 28 0.44 0.95 5.49
CA ILE A 28 1.20 0.73 4.26
C ILE A 28 2.57 1.39 4.42
N THR A 29 3.64 0.62 4.29
CA THR A 29 5.00 1.10 4.53
C THR A 29 5.86 1.17 3.28
N MET A 30 5.53 0.39 2.25
CA MET A 30 6.31 0.35 1.01
C MET A 30 5.48 -0.22 -0.12
N ILE A 31 5.77 0.23 -1.33
CA ILE A 31 5.21 -0.34 -2.56
C ILE A 31 6.39 -0.79 -3.42
N GLN A 32 6.29 -1.99 -3.99
CA GLN A 32 7.32 -2.54 -4.86
C GLN A 32 6.72 -2.87 -6.22
N TYR A 33 7.44 -2.46 -7.28
CA TYR A 33 7.02 -2.72 -8.66
C TYR A 33 8.25 -3.01 -9.51
N LYS A 34 8.27 -4.18 -10.14
CA LYS A 34 9.36 -4.63 -11.01
C LYS A 34 10.75 -4.47 -10.37
N GLY A 35 10.85 -4.85 -9.10
CA GLY A 35 12.10 -4.79 -8.36
C GLY A 35 12.46 -3.41 -7.82
N LYS A 36 11.68 -2.38 -8.13
CA LYS A 36 11.91 -1.05 -7.62
C LYS A 36 11.04 -0.81 -6.37
N LYS A 37 11.65 -0.26 -5.33
CA LYS A 37 10.98 -0.02 -4.05
C LYS A 37 10.66 1.46 -3.87
N TYR A 38 9.46 1.73 -3.39
CA TYR A 38 8.98 3.08 -3.10
C TYR A 38 8.57 3.12 -1.64
N ASP A 39 9.34 3.84 -0.82
CA ASP A 39 9.03 3.97 0.60
C ASP A 39 7.81 4.86 0.79
N VAL A 40 6.92 4.43 1.67
CA VAL A 40 5.71 5.18 2.00
C VAL A 40 5.82 5.61 3.45
N ASN A 41 6.03 6.90 3.68
CA ASN A 41 6.17 7.48 5.01
C ASN A 41 4.95 8.31 5.42
N ASP A 42 4.25 8.88 4.42
CA ASP A 42 3.09 9.74 4.62
C ASP A 42 2.21 9.68 3.37
N ILE A 43 1.11 10.42 3.40
CA ILE A 43 0.15 10.41 2.29
C ILE A 43 0.77 10.98 1.00
N ASP A 44 1.67 11.95 1.12
CA ASP A 44 2.30 12.55 -0.04
C ASP A 44 3.22 11.55 -0.74
N SER A 45 4.06 10.83 0.00
CA SER A 45 4.93 9.81 -0.59
C SER A 45 4.12 8.65 -1.17
N PHE A 46 2.99 8.32 -0.55
CA PHE A 46 2.09 7.30 -1.08
C PHE A 46 1.53 7.73 -2.44
N ASN A 47 1.03 8.94 -2.55
CA ASN A 47 0.48 9.47 -3.80
C ASN A 47 1.56 9.60 -4.88
N GLU A 48 2.76 10.05 -4.51
CA GLU A 48 3.88 10.11 -5.45
C GLU A 48 4.25 8.73 -6.00
N ALA A 49 4.25 7.72 -5.14
CA ALA A 49 4.52 6.35 -5.57
C ALA A 49 3.46 5.88 -6.58
N LEU A 50 2.19 6.14 -6.29
CA LEU A 50 1.09 5.73 -7.17
C LEU A 50 1.14 6.42 -8.54
N ASP A 51 1.66 7.66 -8.60
CA ASP A 51 1.81 8.40 -9.85
C ASP A 51 2.77 7.72 -10.83
N ASN A 52 3.62 6.81 -10.37
CA ASN A 52 4.55 6.06 -11.22
C ASN A 52 3.89 4.84 -11.88
N PHE A 53 2.65 4.53 -11.52
CA PHE A 53 1.99 3.31 -11.99
C PHE A 53 0.80 3.64 -12.86
N SER A 54 0.43 2.67 -13.71
CA SER A 54 -0.70 2.80 -14.63
C SER A 54 -1.69 1.67 -14.40
N THR A 55 -2.90 1.86 -14.91
CA THR A 55 -3.92 0.81 -14.92
C THR A 55 -3.36 -0.48 -15.52
N GLY A 56 -3.57 -1.57 -14.83
CA GLY A 56 -3.08 -2.88 -15.24
C GLY A 56 -1.74 -3.27 -14.64
N ASN A 57 -1.02 -2.32 -14.01
CA ASN A 57 0.22 -2.65 -13.34
C ASN A 57 -0.05 -3.46 -12.07
N LYS A 58 0.74 -4.50 -11.87
CA LYS A 58 0.67 -5.31 -10.67
C LYS A 58 1.77 -4.89 -9.72
N ILE A 59 1.38 -4.43 -8.53
CA ILE A 59 2.30 -3.96 -7.52
C ILE A 59 2.25 -4.86 -6.29
N ALA A 60 3.34 -4.88 -5.53
CA ALA A 60 3.39 -5.53 -4.23
C ALA A 60 3.33 -4.45 -3.16
N MET A 61 2.34 -4.51 -2.30
CA MET A 61 2.15 -3.53 -1.24
C MET A 61 2.52 -4.16 0.09
N HIS A 62 3.53 -3.58 0.75
CA HIS A 62 3.97 -4.04 2.06
C HIS A 62 3.19 -3.29 3.11
N LEU A 63 2.57 -4.02 4.02
CA LEU A 63 1.75 -3.43 5.07
C LEU A 63 1.96 -4.13 6.41
N ILE A 64 1.52 -3.47 7.46
CA ILE A 64 1.55 -4.03 8.82
C ILE A 64 0.10 -4.13 9.31
N ARG A 65 -0.26 -5.32 9.76
CA ARG A 65 -1.59 -5.61 10.31
C ARG A 65 -1.42 -6.30 11.66
N ASN A 66 -1.94 -5.69 12.71
CA ASN A 66 -1.83 -6.25 14.06
C ASN A 66 -0.37 -6.53 14.46
N GLY A 67 0.56 -5.67 14.04
CA GLY A 67 1.98 -5.85 14.30
C GLY A 67 2.71 -6.82 13.40
N ASN A 68 2.00 -7.46 12.46
CA ASN A 68 2.58 -8.44 11.54
C ASN A 68 2.80 -7.83 10.17
N ARG A 69 3.94 -8.13 9.56
CA ARG A 69 4.23 -7.66 8.20
C ARG A 69 3.59 -8.58 7.19
N LEU A 70 2.87 -7.99 6.25
CA LEU A 70 2.20 -8.71 5.17
C LEU A 70 2.55 -8.08 3.85
N ILE A 71 2.53 -8.89 2.78
CA ILE A 71 2.72 -8.42 1.42
C ILE A 71 1.49 -8.83 0.61
N ARG A 72 0.91 -7.86 -0.09
CA ARG A 72 -0.27 -8.10 -0.92
C ARG A 72 0.00 -7.66 -2.34
N SER A 73 -0.29 -8.54 -3.29
CA SER A 73 -0.24 -8.18 -4.72
C SER A 73 -1.55 -7.52 -5.12
N ILE A 74 -1.45 -6.37 -5.74
CA ILE A 74 -2.61 -5.59 -6.18
C ILE A 74 -2.41 -5.23 -7.64
N THR A 75 -3.43 -5.48 -8.47
CA THR A 75 -3.44 -5.03 -9.85
C THR A 75 -4.26 -3.75 -9.92
N LEU A 76 -3.66 -2.69 -10.41
CA LEU A 76 -4.32 -1.38 -10.47
C LEU A 76 -5.42 -1.37 -11.54
N ASN A 77 -6.52 -0.77 -11.18
CA ASN A 77 -7.67 -0.61 -12.08
C ASN A 77 -7.54 0.64 -12.93
#